data_cf10bc367233932166496628f0584374
#
_entry.id   cf10bc367233932166496628f0584374
#
_cell.length_a   1.000
_cell.length_b   1.000
_cell.length_c   1.000
_cell.angle_alpha   90.00
_cell.angle_beta   90.00
_cell.angle_gamma   90.00
#
_symmetry.space_group_name_H-M   'P 1'
#
loop_
_entity.id
_entity.type
_entity.pdbx_description
1 polymer ?
#
loop_
_entity_poly.entity_id
_entity_poly.type
_entity_poly.pdbx_seq_one_letter_code
_entity_poly.pdbx_strand_id
1 'polypeptide(L)'
;MAGESLIPALEKRDHTMHTLTLEQETNPWEAQAARFDFAATKLNLDPGIWKVLRYPTRELIIHIPVGMDDGSIEVFTGYRVQHSIARGPAKGGIRYAPDVSLDEVRALASWMTWKCAVVNIPFGGAKGGVICDPKKMSQGELERMTRRYTAELIEFIGPEKDVPAPDMGTDEQTMAWIMDTYSMHMRQTVNAVVTGKPVNLGGSRGRKEATGRGVSVVCDEAMKHLGMSIDGCRVIIQGFGNVGSNSAKLLAEKGYTITGIAEYDGGLYNKNGIDIPALIEHRKRAGTITGFTEAEAADKNELLTYNCEILIPAATENVITSKNAERIRCKILCEGANGPTTTIADEILADKRVFIIPDILANAGGVTTSYFEWVQDRMGYFWTEAEVNQRLDNIMTESFHDVVTYAATHNVNNRIAAYMLAIDRVAYTTKQRGIYA
;
A
#
# COMPACT_ATOMS: atom_id res chain seq x y z
N MET A 1 38.20 11.57 30.03
CA MET A 1 37.50 10.29 29.87
C MET A 1 36.82 10.35 28.54
N ALA A 2 37.30 9.59 27.58
CA ALA A 2 36.89 9.63 26.18
C ALA A 2 35.52 8.98 26.02
N GLY A 3 34.62 9.68 25.35
CA GLY A 3 33.33 9.14 24.94
C GLY A 3 33.52 8.17 23.76
N GLU A 4 33.21 6.93 23.98
CA GLU A 4 33.21 5.89 22.93
C GLU A 4 32.11 6.23 21.90
N SER A 5 32.52 6.36 20.65
CA SER A 5 31.65 6.56 19.50
C SER A 5 30.88 5.27 19.23
N LEU A 6 29.59 5.29 19.43
CA LEU A 6 28.65 4.26 18.99
C LEU A 6 28.39 4.35 17.46
N ILE A 7 29.45 4.28 16.67
CA ILE A 7 29.37 4.03 15.24
C ILE A 7 29.91 2.63 15.02
N PRO A 8 29.10 1.62 14.71
CA PRO A 8 29.63 0.36 14.21
C PRO A 8 30.38 0.65 12.93
N ALA A 9 31.64 0.23 12.90
CA ALA A 9 32.54 0.41 11.77
C ALA A 9 31.92 -0.08 10.48
N LEU A 10 31.83 0.81 9.48
CA LEU A 10 31.57 0.51 8.10
C LEU A 10 32.79 -0.19 7.47
N GLU A 11 33.19 -1.31 8.03
CA GLU A 11 34.16 -2.19 7.38
C GLU A 11 33.46 -3.14 6.42
N LYS A 12 33.76 -2.92 5.14
CA LYS A 12 33.65 -3.85 4.01
C LYS A 12 32.73 -5.06 4.25
N ARG A 13 31.43 -4.87 4.07
CA ARG A 13 30.51 -5.98 3.89
C ARG A 13 30.27 -6.19 2.40
N ASP A 14 30.61 -7.38 1.96
CA ASP A 14 30.40 -7.89 0.61
C ASP A 14 28.95 -7.73 0.15
N HIS A 15 28.77 -7.56 -1.16
CA HIS A 15 27.55 -7.14 -1.86
C HIS A 15 26.45 -8.20 -1.92
N THR A 16 26.08 -8.80 -0.81
CA THR A 16 24.93 -9.70 -0.76
C THR A 16 24.00 -9.30 0.38
N MET A 17 22.72 -9.18 0.07
CA MET A 17 21.62 -9.04 1.05
C MET A 17 21.51 -10.26 2.01
N HIS A 18 22.57 -11.04 2.13
CA HIS A 18 22.61 -12.39 2.71
C HIS A 18 22.71 -12.46 4.24
N THR A 19 22.38 -11.41 5.00
CA THR A 19 22.44 -11.52 6.47
C THR A 19 21.29 -10.82 7.20
N LEU A 20 20.06 -10.92 6.68
CA LEU A 20 18.92 -10.79 7.56
C LEU A 20 18.78 -12.13 8.31
N THR A 21 18.95 -12.11 9.63
CA THR A 21 18.65 -13.29 10.46
C THR A 21 17.13 -13.57 10.39
N LEU A 22 16.71 -14.80 10.65
CA LEU A 22 15.27 -15.16 10.71
C LEU A 22 14.45 -14.21 11.61
N GLU A 23 15.06 -13.62 12.65
CA GLU A 23 14.43 -12.63 13.52
C GLU A 23 14.22 -11.28 12.83
N GLN A 24 15.10 -10.87 11.94
CA GLN A 24 14.95 -9.65 11.14
C GLN A 24 13.89 -9.82 10.03
N GLU A 25 13.68 -11.03 9.53
CA GLU A 25 12.55 -11.33 8.63
C GLU A 25 11.19 -11.31 9.35
N THR A 26 11.16 -11.49 10.66
CA THR A 26 9.91 -11.49 11.45
C THR A 26 9.52 -10.11 11.97
N ASN A 27 10.47 -9.18 12.14
CA ASN A 27 10.16 -7.81 12.55
C ASN A 27 9.92 -6.92 11.33
N PRO A 28 8.68 -6.42 11.12
CA PRO A 28 8.34 -5.62 9.93
C PRO A 28 9.13 -4.30 9.86
N TRP A 29 9.46 -3.68 10.99
CA TRP A 29 10.27 -2.46 11.02
C TRP A 29 11.70 -2.72 10.55
N GLU A 30 12.35 -3.76 11.06
CA GLU A 30 13.73 -4.10 10.67
C GLU A 30 13.81 -4.50 9.19
N ALA A 31 12.83 -5.25 8.69
CA ALA A 31 12.74 -5.61 7.28
C ALA A 31 12.60 -4.37 6.37
N GLN A 32 11.74 -3.41 6.77
CA GLN A 32 11.57 -2.17 6.02
C GLN A 32 12.80 -1.27 6.10
N ALA A 33 13.44 -1.18 7.27
CA ALA A 33 14.66 -0.44 7.46
C ALA A 33 15.82 -1.01 6.60
N ALA A 34 15.94 -2.33 6.51
CA ALA A 34 16.94 -2.97 5.67
C ALA A 34 16.76 -2.68 4.17
N ARG A 35 15.50 -2.65 3.68
CA ARG A 35 15.20 -2.24 2.29
C ARG A 35 15.61 -0.79 2.03
N PHE A 36 15.30 0.11 2.98
CA PHE A 36 15.74 1.50 2.91
C PHE A 36 17.28 1.60 2.89
N ASP A 37 17.96 0.94 3.83
CA ASP A 37 19.42 0.97 3.97
C ASP A 37 20.10 0.47 2.69
N PHE A 38 19.58 -0.59 2.09
CA PHE A 38 20.09 -1.12 0.83
C PHE A 38 19.96 -0.11 -0.32
N ALA A 39 18.78 0.46 -0.51
CA ALA A 39 18.54 1.45 -1.56
C ALA A 39 19.34 2.73 -1.34
N ALA A 40 19.44 3.22 -0.10
CA ALA A 40 20.24 4.38 0.29
C ALA A 40 21.74 4.17 0.03
N THR A 41 22.25 2.95 0.29
CA THR A 41 23.63 2.57 -0.04
C THR A 41 23.88 2.62 -1.55
N LYS A 42 22.96 2.08 -2.36
CA LYS A 42 23.05 2.14 -3.84
C LYS A 42 23.03 3.56 -4.37
N LEU A 43 22.30 4.46 -3.72
CA LEU A 43 22.26 5.90 -4.03
C LEU A 43 23.51 6.65 -3.57
N ASN A 44 24.40 6.05 -2.81
CA ASN A 44 25.47 6.76 -2.10
C ASN A 44 24.93 7.98 -1.34
N LEU A 45 23.80 7.77 -0.61
CA LEU A 45 23.08 8.82 0.07
C LEU A 45 23.97 9.47 1.14
N ASP A 46 23.89 10.80 1.25
CA ASP A 46 24.58 11.55 2.29
C ASP A 46 24.29 10.98 3.70
N PRO A 47 25.33 10.70 4.53
CA PRO A 47 25.14 10.03 5.81
C PRO A 47 24.23 10.78 6.80
N GLY A 48 24.17 12.11 6.72
CA GLY A 48 23.28 12.93 7.55
C GLY A 48 21.84 12.75 7.12
N ILE A 49 21.56 12.84 5.83
CA ILE A 49 20.23 12.61 5.25
C ILE A 49 19.79 11.16 5.48
N TRP A 50 20.70 10.19 5.32
CA TRP A 50 20.40 8.78 5.63
C TRP A 50 19.85 8.62 7.05
N LYS A 51 20.51 9.21 8.05
CA LYS A 51 20.05 9.16 9.45
C LYS A 51 18.68 9.80 9.65
N VAL A 52 18.41 10.93 8.99
CA VAL A 52 17.12 11.63 9.09
C VAL A 52 15.99 10.78 8.48
N LEU A 53 16.22 10.17 7.32
CA LEU A 53 15.18 9.44 6.59
C LEU A 53 14.93 8.03 7.11
N ARG A 54 15.85 7.49 7.92
CA ARG A 54 15.73 6.13 8.46
C ARG A 54 14.74 6.01 9.61
N TYR A 55 14.46 7.11 10.30
CA TYR A 55 13.64 7.10 11.51
C TYR A 55 12.35 7.91 11.31
N PRO A 56 11.23 7.49 11.93
CA PRO A 56 10.04 8.32 12.00
C PRO A 56 10.33 9.66 12.70
N THR A 57 9.73 10.73 12.18
CA THR A 57 9.85 12.07 12.77
C THR A 57 9.14 12.17 14.11
N ARG A 58 8.00 11.48 14.25
CA ARG A 58 7.16 11.49 15.46
C ARG A 58 6.43 10.19 15.64
N GLU A 59 6.29 9.77 16.89
CA GLU A 59 5.51 8.61 17.30
C GLU A 59 4.63 8.98 18.47
N LEU A 60 3.37 8.59 18.42
CA LEU A 60 2.41 8.82 19.47
C LEU A 60 1.79 7.49 19.90
N ILE A 61 1.80 7.23 21.20
CA ILE A 61 1.14 6.10 21.85
C ILE A 61 0.03 6.68 22.73
N ILE A 62 -1.19 6.17 22.56
CA ILE A 62 -2.40 6.71 23.18
C ILE A 62 -3.12 5.57 23.89
N HIS A 63 -3.60 5.83 25.12
CA HIS A 63 -4.52 4.95 25.83
C HIS A 63 -5.92 5.53 25.78
N ILE A 64 -6.86 4.77 25.19
CA ILE A 64 -8.19 5.21 24.79
C ILE A 64 -9.22 4.55 25.70
N PRO A 65 -9.70 5.23 26.78
CA PRO A 65 -10.80 4.71 27.58
C PRO A 65 -12.12 4.82 26.83
N VAL A 66 -12.87 3.72 26.77
CA VAL A 66 -14.14 3.60 26.07
C VAL A 66 -15.18 2.96 27.00
N GLY A 67 -16.34 3.60 27.15
CA GLY A 67 -17.50 2.96 27.78
C GLY A 67 -18.11 1.93 26.83
N MET A 68 -18.16 0.69 27.26
CA MET A 68 -18.73 -0.42 26.50
C MET A 68 -20.25 -0.47 26.65
N ASP A 69 -20.93 -1.23 25.78
CA ASP A 69 -22.39 -1.32 25.81
C ASP A 69 -22.95 -2.06 27.04
N ASP A 70 -22.12 -2.88 27.67
CA ASP A 70 -22.44 -3.55 28.95
C ASP A 70 -22.23 -2.68 30.19
N GLY A 71 -21.78 -1.43 30.03
CA GLY A 71 -21.50 -0.46 31.07
C GLY A 71 -20.09 -0.55 31.66
N SER A 72 -19.26 -1.47 31.23
CA SER A 72 -17.83 -1.54 31.59
C SER A 72 -17.01 -0.44 30.91
N ILE A 73 -15.78 -0.25 31.36
CA ILE A 73 -14.81 0.62 30.71
C ILE A 73 -13.63 -0.23 30.28
N GLU A 74 -13.36 -0.23 28.97
CA GLU A 74 -12.16 -0.82 28.38
C GLU A 74 -11.16 0.26 27.98
N VAL A 75 -9.87 -0.07 28.02
CA VAL A 75 -8.80 0.84 27.62
C VAL A 75 -8.04 0.22 26.44
N PHE A 76 -8.20 0.81 25.25
CA PHE A 76 -7.49 0.39 24.05
C PHE A 76 -6.18 1.14 23.89
N THR A 77 -5.17 0.48 23.29
CA THR A 77 -3.92 1.14 22.92
C THR A 77 -3.95 1.53 21.44
N GLY A 78 -3.72 2.80 21.17
CA GLY A 78 -3.63 3.36 19.82
C GLY A 78 -2.26 3.92 19.51
N TYR A 79 -1.89 3.89 18.24
CA TYR A 79 -0.64 4.43 17.70
C TYR A 79 -0.90 5.40 16.56
N ARG A 80 -0.07 6.47 16.46
CA ARG A 80 0.08 7.25 15.25
C ARG A 80 1.54 7.55 15.03
N VAL A 81 2.11 7.11 13.91
CA VAL A 81 3.50 7.32 13.51
C VAL A 81 3.53 8.20 12.28
N GLN A 82 4.27 9.31 12.34
CA GLN A 82 4.57 10.19 11.23
C GLN A 82 6.02 9.96 10.83
N HIS A 83 6.22 9.25 9.72
CA HIS A 83 7.58 8.95 9.25
C HIS A 83 8.23 10.18 8.64
N SER A 84 7.56 10.87 7.71
CA SER A 84 8.10 12.07 7.06
C SER A 84 7.00 13.06 6.69
N ILE A 85 7.32 14.34 6.81
CA ILE A 85 6.53 15.47 6.29
C ILE A 85 7.35 16.34 5.33
N ALA A 86 8.46 15.84 4.82
CA ALA A 86 9.37 16.61 3.98
C ALA A 86 8.68 17.10 2.70
N ARG A 87 7.87 16.28 2.05
CA ARG A 87 7.20 16.57 0.78
C ARG A 87 5.80 17.20 0.93
N GLY A 88 5.25 17.22 2.13
CA GLY A 88 3.90 17.72 2.42
C GLY A 88 3.32 17.08 3.66
N PRO A 89 2.01 17.22 3.92
CA PRO A 89 1.36 16.58 5.06
C PRO A 89 1.64 15.08 5.07
N ALA A 90 1.80 14.49 6.25
CA ALA A 90 1.92 13.05 6.35
C ALA A 90 0.61 12.38 5.88
N LYS A 91 0.67 11.19 5.30
CA LYS A 91 -0.48 10.48 4.75
C LYS A 91 -0.44 9.02 5.10
N GLY A 92 -1.53 8.45 5.57
CA GLY A 92 -1.63 7.01 5.79
C GLY A 92 -2.86 6.55 6.55
N GLY A 93 -3.21 5.28 6.37
CA GLY A 93 -4.40 4.65 6.95
C GLY A 93 -4.33 4.49 8.46
N ILE A 94 -5.48 4.17 9.05
CA ILE A 94 -5.63 3.74 10.44
C ILE A 94 -6.16 2.30 10.43
N ARG A 95 -5.44 1.39 11.07
CA ARG A 95 -5.77 -0.04 11.15
C ARG A 95 -6.40 -0.39 12.49
N TYR A 96 -7.51 -1.14 12.46
CA TYR A 96 -8.10 -1.74 13.66
C TYR A 96 -7.94 -3.26 13.58
N ALA A 97 -7.05 -3.81 14.40
CA ALA A 97 -6.82 -5.24 14.45
C ALA A 97 -6.20 -5.65 15.81
N PRO A 98 -6.41 -6.90 16.25
CA PRO A 98 -5.90 -7.35 17.54
C PRO A 98 -4.37 -7.52 17.60
N ASP A 99 -3.74 -7.65 16.45
CA ASP A 99 -2.30 -7.88 16.28
C ASP A 99 -1.50 -6.63 15.90
N VAL A 100 -2.12 -5.45 15.92
CA VAL A 100 -1.42 -4.17 15.67
C VAL A 100 -0.27 -3.98 16.65
N SER A 101 0.92 -3.70 16.13
CA SER A 101 2.10 -3.37 16.92
C SER A 101 2.74 -2.05 16.49
N LEU A 102 3.52 -1.43 17.38
CA LEU A 102 4.22 -0.19 17.07
C LEU A 102 5.21 -0.39 15.89
N ASP A 103 5.91 -1.52 15.84
CA ASP A 103 6.87 -1.81 14.78
C ASP A 103 6.19 -2.00 13.42
N GLU A 104 5.01 -2.64 13.40
CA GLU A 104 4.19 -2.70 12.18
C GLU A 104 3.76 -1.30 11.74
N VAL A 105 3.28 -0.46 12.66
CA VAL A 105 2.85 0.90 12.35
C VAL A 105 4.03 1.76 11.85
N ARG A 106 5.24 1.61 12.42
CA ARG A 106 6.48 2.24 11.93
C ARG A 106 6.81 1.84 10.49
N ALA A 107 6.80 0.53 10.24
CA ALA A 107 7.08 -0.03 8.91
C ALA A 107 6.12 0.52 7.86
N LEU A 108 4.83 0.49 8.17
CA LEU A 108 3.78 0.97 7.27
C LEU A 108 3.81 2.49 7.07
N ALA A 109 4.18 3.28 8.08
CA ALA A 109 4.37 4.72 7.96
C ALA A 109 5.54 5.07 7.02
N SER A 110 6.65 4.36 7.15
CA SER A 110 7.81 4.46 6.26
C SER A 110 7.42 4.07 4.82
N TRP A 111 6.72 2.97 4.66
CA TRP A 111 6.22 2.52 3.35
C TRP A 111 5.35 3.57 2.67
N MET A 112 4.48 4.25 3.44
CA MET A 112 3.65 5.33 2.91
C MET A 112 4.49 6.50 2.39
N THR A 113 5.61 6.86 3.05
CA THR A 113 6.52 7.90 2.55
C THR A 113 7.05 7.55 1.16
N TRP A 114 7.54 6.32 0.99
CA TRP A 114 8.10 5.87 -0.29
C TRP A 114 7.02 5.73 -1.36
N LYS A 115 5.85 5.22 -0.99
CA LYS A 115 4.70 5.09 -1.89
C LYS A 115 4.21 6.45 -2.42
N CYS A 116 4.08 7.46 -1.58
CA CYS A 116 3.72 8.81 -2.02
C CYS A 116 4.80 9.45 -2.90
N ALA A 117 6.07 9.18 -2.58
CA ALA A 117 7.20 9.75 -3.32
C ALA A 117 7.39 9.09 -4.70
N VAL A 118 7.18 7.77 -4.84
CA VAL A 118 7.35 7.09 -6.14
C VAL A 118 6.33 7.57 -7.16
N VAL A 119 5.10 7.87 -6.76
CA VAL A 119 4.06 8.44 -7.63
C VAL A 119 4.03 9.97 -7.62
N ASN A 120 5.07 10.57 -7.07
CA ASN A 120 5.34 12.00 -7.09
C ASN A 120 4.20 12.90 -6.56
N ILE A 121 3.37 12.41 -5.64
CA ILE A 121 2.34 13.23 -4.98
C ILE A 121 2.93 13.98 -3.79
N PRO A 122 2.43 15.20 -3.45
CA PRO A 122 2.99 16.06 -2.42
C PRO A 122 2.52 15.67 -1.02
N PHE A 123 2.77 14.41 -0.64
CA PHE A 123 2.52 13.87 0.69
C PHE A 123 3.79 13.27 1.28
N GLY A 124 3.88 13.32 2.59
CA GLY A 124 4.76 12.48 3.39
C GLY A 124 4.13 11.12 3.69
N GLY A 125 4.59 10.47 4.77
CA GLY A 125 4.05 9.18 5.19
C GLY A 125 3.73 9.11 6.67
N ALA A 126 2.58 8.55 6.98
CA ALA A 126 2.15 8.23 8.33
C ALA A 126 1.38 6.90 8.36
N LYS A 127 1.18 6.38 9.54
CA LYS A 127 0.30 5.25 9.79
C LYS A 127 -0.28 5.35 11.20
N GLY A 128 -1.50 4.89 11.37
CA GLY A 128 -2.13 4.71 12.67
C GLY A 128 -2.63 3.29 12.87
N GLY A 129 -2.91 2.94 14.10
CA GLY A 129 -3.56 1.69 14.43
C GLY A 129 -4.09 1.69 15.85
N VAL A 130 -5.10 0.87 16.12
CA VAL A 130 -5.63 0.61 17.45
C VAL A 130 -5.68 -0.90 17.66
N ILE A 131 -5.16 -1.36 18.78
CA ILE A 131 -5.23 -2.78 19.18
C ILE A 131 -6.67 -3.05 19.64
N CYS A 132 -7.49 -3.63 18.78
CA CYS A 132 -8.87 -4.02 19.07
C CYS A 132 -9.33 -5.11 18.09
N ASP A 133 -10.40 -5.81 18.43
CA ASP A 133 -11.07 -6.73 17.51
C ASP A 133 -12.40 -6.11 17.02
N PRO A 134 -12.41 -5.42 15.87
CA PRO A 134 -13.61 -4.71 15.40
C PRO A 134 -14.80 -5.63 15.12
N LYS A 135 -14.55 -6.95 14.93
CA LYS A 135 -15.63 -7.93 14.73
C LYS A 135 -16.39 -8.28 16.01
N LYS A 136 -15.79 -8.01 17.16
CA LYS A 136 -16.40 -8.24 18.48
C LYS A 136 -17.00 -6.97 19.10
N MET A 137 -16.82 -5.83 18.49
CA MET A 137 -17.31 -4.55 18.96
C MET A 137 -18.59 -4.15 18.22
N SER A 138 -19.51 -3.53 18.95
CA SER A 138 -20.67 -2.90 18.33
C SER A 138 -20.27 -1.66 17.53
N GLN A 139 -21.13 -1.21 16.64
CA GLN A 139 -20.89 0.01 15.87
C GLN A 139 -20.81 1.24 16.80
N GLY A 140 -21.59 1.26 17.88
CA GLY A 140 -21.54 2.33 18.90
C GLY A 140 -20.23 2.35 19.68
N GLU A 141 -19.68 1.18 20.00
CA GLU A 141 -18.38 1.06 20.65
C GLU A 141 -17.24 1.50 19.72
N LEU A 142 -17.29 1.09 18.45
CA LEU A 142 -16.33 1.53 17.41
C LEU A 142 -16.40 3.05 17.21
N GLU A 143 -17.58 3.64 17.21
CA GLU A 143 -17.76 5.08 17.11
C GLU A 143 -17.13 5.81 18.31
N ARG A 144 -17.44 5.39 19.54
CA ARG A 144 -16.88 5.98 20.76
C ARG A 144 -15.35 5.89 20.80
N MET A 145 -14.81 4.72 20.46
CA MET A 145 -13.36 4.51 20.37
C MET A 145 -12.72 5.42 19.32
N THR A 146 -13.30 5.47 18.11
CA THR A 146 -12.77 6.29 17.01
C THR A 146 -12.80 7.78 17.35
N ARG A 147 -13.90 8.27 17.92
CA ARG A 147 -14.02 9.67 18.33
C ARG A 147 -13.04 10.02 19.42
N ARG A 148 -12.85 9.15 20.41
CA ARG A 148 -11.86 9.38 21.47
C ARG A 148 -10.43 9.34 20.93
N TYR A 149 -10.08 8.37 20.10
CA TYR A 149 -8.79 8.30 19.41
C TYR A 149 -8.52 9.58 18.60
N THR A 150 -9.53 10.07 17.88
CA THR A 150 -9.42 11.30 17.09
C THR A 150 -9.19 12.52 17.98
N ALA A 151 -9.88 12.62 19.10
CA ALA A 151 -9.72 13.73 20.04
C ALA A 151 -8.28 13.83 20.58
N GLU A 152 -7.63 12.70 20.85
CA GLU A 152 -6.23 12.66 21.29
C GLU A 152 -5.24 13.03 20.16
N LEU A 153 -5.68 12.90 18.89
CA LEU A 153 -4.87 13.24 17.72
C LEU A 153 -5.03 14.68 17.19
N ILE A 154 -5.92 15.50 17.76
CA ILE A 154 -6.28 16.82 17.22
C ILE A 154 -5.08 17.70 16.91
N GLU A 155 -4.06 17.72 17.77
CA GLU A 155 -2.86 18.51 17.59
C GLU A 155 -1.92 17.95 16.49
N PHE A 156 -2.07 16.68 16.14
CA PHE A 156 -1.18 15.95 15.24
C PHE A 156 -1.73 15.81 13.82
N ILE A 157 -3.04 15.58 13.68
CA ILE A 157 -3.70 15.46 12.37
C ILE A 157 -4.19 16.81 11.87
N GLY A 158 -4.51 16.87 10.60
CA GLY A 158 -5.06 18.07 9.93
C GLY A 158 -4.67 18.12 8.46
N PRO A 159 -5.38 18.91 7.66
CA PRO A 159 -5.13 19.00 6.22
C PRO A 159 -3.69 19.38 5.84
N GLU A 160 -3.02 20.15 6.71
CA GLU A 160 -1.64 20.62 6.50
C GLU A 160 -0.59 19.83 7.30
N LYS A 161 -1.02 18.90 8.16
CA LYS A 161 -0.13 18.20 9.09
C LYS A 161 -0.02 16.72 8.76
N ASP A 162 -1.15 16.02 8.85
CA ASP A 162 -1.26 14.57 8.70
C ASP A 162 -2.71 14.21 8.35
N VAL A 163 -2.90 13.53 7.24
CA VAL A 163 -4.21 13.20 6.66
C VAL A 163 -4.46 11.69 6.75
N PRO A 164 -5.24 11.22 7.71
CA PRO A 164 -5.62 9.81 7.84
C PRO A 164 -6.44 9.30 6.64
N ALA A 165 -6.55 7.99 6.56
CA ALA A 165 -7.35 7.25 5.56
C ALA A 165 -7.81 5.91 6.13
N PRO A 166 -8.72 5.18 5.47
CA PRO A 166 -9.09 3.83 5.90
C PRO A 166 -7.95 2.82 5.65
N ASP A 167 -7.96 1.77 6.45
CA ASP A 167 -7.12 0.58 6.33
C ASP A 167 -7.91 -0.65 6.84
N MET A 168 -7.24 -1.77 7.11
CA MET A 168 -7.90 -2.96 7.66
C MET A 168 -8.69 -2.62 8.93
N GLY A 169 -9.94 -3.08 8.99
CA GLY A 169 -10.83 -2.87 10.14
C GLY A 169 -11.44 -1.46 10.25
N THR A 170 -11.17 -0.57 9.29
CA THR A 170 -11.78 0.76 9.20
C THR A 170 -12.37 1.00 7.80
N ASP A 171 -13.34 1.87 7.70
CA ASP A 171 -14.12 2.11 6.50
C ASP A 171 -14.52 3.60 6.30
N GLU A 172 -15.39 3.85 5.34
CA GLU A 172 -15.93 5.19 5.05
C GLU A 172 -16.64 5.80 6.27
N GLN A 173 -17.33 4.97 7.07
CA GLN A 173 -18.05 5.42 8.27
C GLN A 173 -17.07 5.85 9.37
N THR A 174 -16.01 5.09 9.56
CA THR A 174 -14.93 5.43 10.49
C THR A 174 -14.31 6.79 10.11
N MET A 175 -14.09 7.03 8.83
CA MET A 175 -13.56 8.31 8.33
C MET A 175 -14.55 9.46 8.55
N ALA A 176 -15.85 9.21 8.42
CA ALA A 176 -16.89 10.20 8.74
C ALA A 176 -16.84 10.61 10.23
N TRP A 177 -16.68 9.67 11.15
CA TRP A 177 -16.53 9.98 12.57
C TRP A 177 -15.27 10.79 12.89
N ILE A 178 -14.15 10.49 12.22
CA ILE A 178 -12.90 11.25 12.38
C ILE A 178 -13.11 12.69 11.89
N MET A 179 -13.68 12.87 10.69
CA MET A 179 -13.96 14.18 10.11
C MET A 179 -14.87 15.01 11.02
N ASP A 180 -15.96 14.42 11.49
CA ASP A 180 -16.93 15.08 12.36
C ASP A 180 -16.29 15.50 13.69
N THR A 181 -15.59 14.59 14.36
CA THR A 181 -14.91 14.87 15.62
C THR A 181 -13.89 15.99 15.48
N TYR A 182 -13.06 15.95 14.44
CA TYR A 182 -12.09 17.01 14.17
C TYR A 182 -12.80 18.35 13.90
N SER A 183 -13.83 18.34 13.06
CA SER A 183 -14.60 19.54 12.71
C SER A 183 -15.26 20.20 13.92
N MET A 184 -15.80 19.39 14.84
CA MET A 184 -16.39 19.88 16.10
C MET A 184 -15.35 20.60 16.98
N HIS A 185 -14.14 20.06 17.10
CA HIS A 185 -13.05 20.70 17.84
C HIS A 185 -12.58 22.00 17.16
N MET A 186 -12.51 22.01 15.84
CA MET A 186 -12.11 23.20 15.05
C MET A 186 -13.22 24.25 14.92
N ARG A 187 -14.46 23.95 15.35
CA ARG A 187 -15.63 24.82 15.21
C ARG A 187 -15.92 25.21 13.76
N GLN A 188 -15.53 24.36 12.79
CA GLN A 188 -15.79 24.52 11.36
C GLN A 188 -15.73 23.16 10.67
N THR A 189 -16.43 22.99 9.55
CA THR A 189 -16.34 21.77 8.75
C THR A 189 -15.00 21.70 8.02
N VAL A 190 -14.22 20.64 8.26
CA VAL A 190 -12.89 20.44 7.68
C VAL A 190 -12.86 19.09 6.95
N ASN A 191 -13.39 19.06 5.74
CA ASN A 191 -13.48 17.80 4.96
C ASN A 191 -12.10 17.22 4.61
N ALA A 192 -11.12 18.08 4.34
CA ALA A 192 -9.77 17.66 3.93
C ALA A 192 -8.91 17.06 5.05
N VAL A 193 -9.43 16.94 6.28
CA VAL A 193 -8.66 16.34 7.41
C VAL A 193 -8.41 14.86 7.21
N VAL A 194 -9.26 14.16 6.47
CA VAL A 194 -9.22 12.72 6.26
C VAL A 194 -9.69 12.39 4.84
N THR A 195 -9.23 11.28 4.27
CA THR A 195 -9.69 10.78 2.98
C THR A 195 -10.31 9.39 3.08
N GLY A 196 -11.05 8.99 2.05
CA GLY A 196 -11.83 7.74 2.08
C GLY A 196 -13.18 7.89 2.74
N LYS A 197 -13.72 9.12 2.77
CA LYS A 197 -15.06 9.43 3.26
C LYS A 197 -16.15 8.97 2.29
N PRO A 198 -17.40 8.86 2.75
CA PRO A 198 -18.56 8.78 1.87
C PRO A 198 -18.58 9.95 0.86
N VAL A 199 -19.03 9.70 -0.37
CA VAL A 199 -19.03 10.71 -1.45
C VAL A 199 -19.82 11.97 -1.06
N ASN A 200 -20.94 11.82 -0.36
CA ASN A 200 -21.77 12.94 0.11
C ASN A 200 -21.13 13.75 1.28
N LEU A 201 -20.01 13.28 1.83
CA LEU A 201 -19.21 14.01 2.83
C LEU A 201 -17.87 14.50 2.27
N GLY A 202 -17.75 14.63 0.96
CA GLY A 202 -16.52 15.07 0.30
C GLY A 202 -15.62 13.94 -0.19
N GLY A 203 -16.06 12.69 -0.14
CA GLY A 203 -15.32 11.56 -0.70
C GLY A 203 -15.18 11.65 -2.22
N SER A 204 -14.04 11.19 -2.77
CA SER A 204 -13.80 11.20 -4.20
C SER A 204 -14.53 10.08 -4.92
N ARG A 205 -15.14 10.38 -6.05
CA ARG A 205 -15.59 9.36 -7.01
C ARG A 205 -14.40 8.57 -7.53
N GLY A 206 -14.63 7.33 -7.97
CA GLY A 206 -13.57 6.44 -8.47
C GLY A 206 -12.66 5.85 -7.38
N ARG A 207 -12.79 6.26 -6.10
CA ARG A 207 -11.90 5.81 -5.01
C ARG A 207 -11.94 4.30 -4.77
N LYS A 208 -13.13 3.68 -4.91
CA LYS A 208 -13.30 2.23 -4.65
C LYS A 208 -12.51 1.36 -5.62
N GLU A 209 -12.43 1.76 -6.87
CA GLU A 209 -11.72 1.02 -7.93
C GLU A 209 -10.26 1.44 -8.09
N ALA A 210 -9.85 2.54 -7.46
CA ALA A 210 -8.60 3.23 -7.75
C ALA A 210 -7.33 2.36 -7.65
N THR A 211 -7.25 1.48 -6.66
CA THR A 211 -6.09 0.60 -6.51
C THR A 211 -6.03 -0.44 -7.64
N GLY A 212 -7.15 -1.09 -7.93
CA GLY A 212 -7.26 -2.04 -9.06
C GLY A 212 -7.02 -1.36 -10.40
N ARG A 213 -7.48 -0.11 -10.56
CA ARG A 213 -7.21 0.69 -11.76
C ARG A 213 -5.73 0.98 -11.92
N GLY A 214 -5.04 1.39 -10.85
CA GLY A 214 -3.58 1.59 -10.87
C GLY A 214 -2.83 0.32 -11.30
N VAL A 215 -3.20 -0.84 -10.74
CA VAL A 215 -2.66 -2.15 -11.14
C VAL A 215 -2.89 -2.40 -12.64
N SER A 216 -4.10 -2.16 -13.14
CA SER A 216 -4.43 -2.35 -14.56
C SER A 216 -3.61 -1.43 -15.47
N VAL A 217 -3.41 -0.16 -15.09
CA VAL A 217 -2.60 0.80 -15.87
C VAL A 217 -1.14 0.36 -15.96
N VAL A 218 -0.52 0.00 -14.84
CA VAL A 218 0.89 -0.41 -14.85
C VAL A 218 1.11 -1.77 -15.52
N CYS A 219 0.10 -2.65 -15.56
CA CYS A 219 0.14 -3.86 -16.38
C CYS A 219 0.17 -3.51 -17.87
N ASP A 220 -0.68 -2.59 -18.35
CA ASP A 220 -0.69 -2.13 -19.74
C ASP A 220 0.66 -1.50 -20.13
N GLU A 221 1.22 -0.67 -19.26
CA GLU A 221 2.51 -0.03 -19.53
C GLU A 221 3.66 -1.05 -19.56
N ALA A 222 3.62 -2.08 -18.69
CA ALA A 222 4.60 -3.17 -18.74
C ALA A 222 4.48 -4.01 -20.02
N MET A 223 3.26 -4.30 -20.49
CA MET A 223 3.03 -4.99 -21.76
C MET A 223 3.60 -4.19 -22.95
N LYS A 224 3.34 -2.88 -22.99
CA LYS A 224 3.91 -1.98 -24.02
C LYS A 224 5.43 -1.94 -23.94
N HIS A 225 6.00 -1.79 -22.75
CA HIS A 225 7.45 -1.73 -22.52
C HIS A 225 8.15 -3.01 -22.99
N LEU A 226 7.53 -4.17 -22.77
CA LEU A 226 8.08 -5.46 -23.17
C LEU A 226 7.71 -5.87 -24.61
N GLY A 227 6.98 -5.04 -25.36
CA GLY A 227 6.52 -5.34 -26.71
C GLY A 227 5.58 -6.54 -26.80
N MET A 228 4.80 -6.79 -25.73
CA MET A 228 3.87 -7.93 -25.63
C MET A 228 2.47 -7.53 -26.11
N SER A 229 1.76 -8.47 -26.77
CA SER A 229 0.36 -8.28 -27.17
C SER A 229 -0.59 -8.59 -26.03
N ILE A 230 -1.68 -7.83 -25.92
CA ILE A 230 -2.80 -8.12 -25.00
C ILE A 230 -3.57 -9.36 -25.50
N ASP A 231 -3.69 -9.53 -26.80
CA ASP A 231 -4.36 -10.70 -27.37
C ASP A 231 -3.65 -11.99 -26.96
N GLY A 232 -4.40 -12.91 -26.33
CA GLY A 232 -3.90 -14.14 -25.76
C GLY A 232 -3.11 -13.99 -24.47
N CYS A 233 -3.03 -12.79 -23.87
CA CYS A 233 -2.36 -12.57 -22.60
C CYS A 233 -3.20 -13.13 -21.44
N ARG A 234 -2.66 -14.15 -20.76
CA ARG A 234 -3.31 -14.82 -19.62
C ARG A 234 -2.88 -14.15 -18.33
N VAL A 235 -3.87 -13.91 -17.46
CA VAL A 235 -3.67 -13.28 -16.16
C VAL A 235 -4.17 -14.22 -15.06
N ILE A 236 -3.37 -14.38 -14.02
CA ILE A 236 -3.77 -15.04 -12.78
C ILE A 236 -3.72 -14.03 -11.64
N ILE A 237 -4.77 -13.99 -10.83
CA ILE A 237 -4.92 -13.04 -9.72
C ILE A 237 -5.11 -13.80 -8.42
N GLN A 238 -4.29 -13.48 -7.41
CA GLN A 238 -4.47 -13.98 -6.06
C GLN A 238 -5.12 -12.91 -5.21
N GLY A 239 -6.27 -13.26 -4.62
CA GLY A 239 -7.18 -12.35 -3.94
C GLY A 239 -8.27 -11.81 -4.88
N PHE A 240 -9.54 -11.95 -4.45
CA PHE A 240 -10.70 -11.41 -5.18
C PHE A 240 -11.43 -10.36 -4.35
N GLY A 241 -10.70 -9.71 -3.40
CA GLY A 241 -11.15 -8.54 -2.63
C GLY A 241 -11.24 -7.28 -3.51
N ASN A 242 -11.20 -6.11 -2.87
CA ASN A 242 -11.34 -4.84 -3.58
C ASN A 242 -10.30 -4.65 -4.68
N VAL A 243 -9.03 -4.93 -4.40
CA VAL A 243 -7.94 -4.76 -5.40
C VAL A 243 -8.08 -5.79 -6.52
N GLY A 244 -8.11 -7.08 -6.18
CA GLY A 244 -8.09 -8.14 -7.19
C GLY A 244 -9.32 -8.17 -8.08
N SER A 245 -10.54 -7.99 -7.53
CA SER A 245 -11.77 -8.00 -8.33
C SER A 245 -11.85 -6.80 -9.30
N ASN A 246 -11.43 -5.61 -8.86
CA ASN A 246 -11.38 -4.44 -9.75
C ASN A 246 -10.27 -4.55 -10.79
N SER A 247 -9.09 -5.10 -10.44
CA SER A 247 -8.04 -5.38 -11.42
C SER A 247 -8.53 -6.39 -12.46
N ALA A 248 -9.17 -7.49 -12.03
CA ALA A 248 -9.73 -8.50 -12.92
C ALA A 248 -10.74 -7.91 -13.91
N LYS A 249 -11.69 -7.11 -13.39
CA LYS A 249 -12.71 -6.44 -14.18
C LYS A 249 -12.08 -5.54 -15.25
N LEU A 250 -11.21 -4.62 -14.84
CA LEU A 250 -10.62 -3.62 -15.72
C LEU A 250 -9.67 -4.24 -16.77
N LEU A 251 -8.93 -5.29 -16.40
CA LEU A 251 -8.09 -6.02 -17.35
C LEU A 251 -8.95 -6.80 -18.36
N ALA A 252 -10.01 -7.49 -17.90
CA ALA A 252 -10.92 -8.20 -18.80
C ALA A 252 -11.61 -7.24 -19.79
N GLU A 253 -12.05 -6.06 -19.36
CA GLU A 253 -12.61 -5.00 -20.23
C GLU A 253 -11.62 -4.53 -21.31
N LYS A 254 -10.32 -4.64 -21.06
CA LYS A 254 -9.23 -4.30 -22.01
C LYS A 254 -8.84 -5.46 -22.93
N GLY A 255 -9.46 -6.64 -22.77
CA GLY A 255 -9.20 -7.82 -23.61
C GLY A 255 -8.18 -8.81 -23.06
N TYR A 256 -7.72 -8.66 -21.82
CA TYR A 256 -6.90 -9.68 -21.16
C TYR A 256 -7.75 -10.90 -20.80
N THR A 257 -7.15 -12.08 -20.86
CA THR A 257 -7.81 -13.34 -20.51
C THR A 257 -7.52 -13.70 -19.05
N ILE A 258 -8.48 -13.50 -18.14
CA ILE A 258 -8.31 -13.87 -16.72
C ILE A 258 -8.52 -15.38 -16.58
N THR A 259 -7.42 -16.13 -16.50
CA THR A 259 -7.47 -17.61 -16.50
C THR A 259 -7.53 -18.22 -15.10
N GLY A 260 -7.12 -17.49 -14.05
CA GLY A 260 -7.13 -18.02 -12.69
C GLY A 260 -7.43 -16.96 -11.64
N ILE A 261 -8.24 -17.32 -10.65
CA ILE A 261 -8.53 -16.55 -9.45
C ILE A 261 -8.27 -17.42 -8.23
N ALA A 262 -7.35 -17.02 -7.36
CA ALA A 262 -7.12 -17.64 -6.06
C ALA A 262 -7.69 -16.77 -4.94
N GLU A 263 -8.48 -17.35 -4.04
CA GLU A 263 -9.04 -16.65 -2.87
C GLU A 263 -8.81 -17.48 -1.61
N TYR A 264 -9.07 -16.93 -0.42
CA TYR A 264 -8.87 -17.64 0.86
C TYR A 264 -9.68 -18.94 0.96
N ASP A 265 -10.84 -18.99 0.33
CA ASP A 265 -11.81 -20.09 0.36
C ASP A 265 -11.70 -21.06 -0.84
N GLY A 266 -10.79 -20.80 -1.81
CA GLY A 266 -10.57 -21.71 -2.93
C GLY A 266 -9.87 -21.07 -4.11
N GLY A 267 -9.76 -21.83 -5.20
CA GLY A 267 -9.23 -21.37 -6.47
C GLY A 267 -10.15 -21.76 -7.61
N LEU A 268 -10.17 -20.93 -8.66
CA LEU A 268 -10.88 -21.15 -9.91
C LEU A 268 -9.90 -21.06 -11.07
N TYR A 269 -10.01 -21.97 -12.04
CA TYR A 269 -9.23 -21.95 -13.26
C TYR A 269 -10.08 -22.21 -14.49
N ASN A 270 -9.89 -21.43 -15.53
CA ASN A 270 -10.45 -21.67 -16.87
C ASN A 270 -9.44 -21.20 -17.93
N LYS A 271 -8.87 -22.14 -18.69
CA LYS A 271 -7.89 -21.84 -19.74
C LYS A 271 -8.40 -20.88 -20.82
N ASN A 272 -9.72 -20.83 -21.04
CA ASN A 272 -10.36 -19.95 -22.02
C ASN A 272 -10.78 -18.60 -21.45
N GLY A 273 -10.54 -18.37 -20.16
CA GLY A 273 -10.94 -17.16 -19.43
C GLY A 273 -12.17 -17.38 -18.56
N ILE A 274 -12.18 -16.70 -17.41
CA ILE A 274 -13.29 -16.66 -16.45
C ILE A 274 -14.13 -15.43 -16.77
N ASP A 275 -15.46 -15.57 -16.84
CA ASP A 275 -16.38 -14.43 -16.93
C ASP A 275 -16.37 -13.66 -15.60
N ILE A 276 -15.64 -12.53 -15.58
CA ILE A 276 -15.45 -11.75 -14.36
C ILE A 276 -16.73 -11.06 -13.89
N PRO A 277 -17.55 -10.45 -14.75
CA PRO A 277 -18.88 -9.97 -14.37
C PRO A 277 -19.74 -11.05 -13.70
N ALA A 278 -19.86 -12.23 -14.29
CA ALA A 278 -20.61 -13.34 -13.73
C ALA A 278 -20.04 -13.83 -12.38
N LEU A 279 -18.72 -13.90 -12.24
CA LEU A 279 -18.06 -14.26 -11.00
C LEU A 279 -18.30 -13.23 -9.88
N ILE A 280 -18.29 -11.93 -10.19
CA ILE A 280 -18.60 -10.86 -9.23
C ILE A 280 -20.04 -11.00 -8.73
N GLU A 281 -21.00 -11.27 -9.60
CA GLU A 281 -22.40 -11.48 -9.23
C GLU A 281 -22.59 -12.78 -8.42
N HIS A 282 -21.89 -13.86 -8.80
CA HIS A 282 -21.85 -15.09 -8.01
C HIS A 282 -21.36 -14.81 -6.58
N ARG A 283 -20.23 -14.12 -6.43
CA ARG A 283 -19.67 -13.79 -5.11
C ARG A 283 -20.58 -12.90 -4.27
N LYS A 284 -21.26 -11.93 -4.85
CA LYS A 284 -22.26 -11.08 -4.15
C LYS A 284 -23.38 -11.93 -3.57
N ARG A 285 -23.85 -12.92 -4.33
CA ARG A 285 -24.98 -13.79 -3.94
C ARG A 285 -24.54 -14.89 -2.95
N ALA A 286 -23.40 -15.54 -3.20
CA ALA A 286 -22.94 -16.71 -2.46
C ALA A 286 -22.00 -16.37 -1.29
N GLY A 287 -21.40 -15.17 -1.25
CA GLY A 287 -20.37 -14.79 -0.28
C GLY A 287 -18.98 -15.40 -0.53
N THR A 288 -18.85 -16.26 -1.54
CA THR A 288 -17.67 -17.04 -1.88
C THR A 288 -17.48 -17.11 -3.40
N ILE A 289 -16.25 -17.42 -3.87
CA ILE A 289 -16.01 -17.77 -5.27
C ILE A 289 -16.25 -19.27 -5.54
N THR A 290 -16.25 -20.08 -4.49
CA THR A 290 -16.43 -21.53 -4.60
C THR A 290 -17.82 -21.89 -5.16
N GLY A 291 -17.88 -22.89 -6.03
CA GLY A 291 -19.13 -23.31 -6.67
C GLY A 291 -19.52 -22.48 -7.90
N PHE A 292 -18.67 -21.58 -8.38
CA PHE A 292 -18.86 -20.96 -9.68
C PHE A 292 -18.72 -21.98 -10.80
N THR A 293 -19.74 -22.14 -11.63
CA THR A 293 -19.88 -23.29 -12.56
C THR A 293 -19.13 -23.13 -13.89
N GLU A 294 -18.69 -21.90 -14.22
CA GLU A 294 -18.01 -21.61 -15.49
C GLU A 294 -16.48 -21.70 -15.40
N ALA A 295 -15.97 -22.21 -14.28
CA ALA A 295 -14.56 -22.47 -14.06
C ALA A 295 -14.36 -23.73 -13.24
N GLU A 296 -13.23 -24.41 -13.46
CA GLU A 296 -12.83 -25.58 -12.70
C GLU A 296 -12.27 -25.17 -11.33
N ALA A 297 -12.59 -25.94 -10.29
CA ALA A 297 -11.97 -25.74 -8.99
C ALA A 297 -10.48 -26.10 -9.06
N ALA A 298 -9.63 -25.24 -8.49
CA ALA A 298 -8.18 -25.42 -8.46
C ALA A 298 -7.63 -25.19 -7.05
N ASP A 299 -6.47 -25.77 -6.76
CA ASP A 299 -5.76 -25.44 -5.53
C ASP A 299 -5.26 -24.00 -5.57
N LYS A 300 -5.66 -23.20 -4.58
CA LYS A 300 -5.36 -21.77 -4.53
C LYS A 300 -3.86 -21.45 -4.46
N ASN A 301 -3.06 -22.30 -3.86
CA ASN A 301 -1.61 -22.12 -3.72
C ASN A 301 -0.88 -22.56 -5.01
N GLU A 302 -1.33 -23.65 -5.63
CA GLU A 302 -0.76 -24.12 -6.88
C GLU A 302 -1.10 -23.21 -8.06
N LEU A 303 -2.24 -22.51 -8.06
CA LEU A 303 -2.61 -21.52 -9.08
C LEU A 303 -1.53 -20.46 -9.33
N LEU A 304 -0.81 -20.04 -8.28
CA LEU A 304 0.29 -19.07 -8.42
C LEU A 304 1.43 -19.59 -9.31
N THR A 305 1.54 -20.91 -9.47
CA THR A 305 2.60 -21.58 -10.26
C THR A 305 2.15 -21.93 -11.69
N TYR A 306 0.88 -21.70 -12.02
CA TYR A 306 0.35 -21.97 -13.35
C TYR A 306 0.96 -21.02 -14.40
N ASN A 307 1.01 -21.47 -15.63
CA ASN A 307 1.59 -20.67 -16.71
C ASN A 307 0.67 -19.52 -17.10
N CYS A 308 1.16 -18.31 -16.96
CA CYS A 308 0.48 -17.07 -17.35
C CYS A 308 1.49 -16.01 -17.81
N GLU A 309 1.02 -14.99 -18.48
CA GLU A 309 1.85 -13.83 -18.84
C GLU A 309 1.97 -12.87 -17.65
N ILE A 310 0.87 -12.64 -16.91
CA ILE A 310 0.84 -11.74 -15.76
C ILE A 310 0.32 -12.48 -14.52
N LEU A 311 1.05 -12.37 -13.42
CA LEU A 311 0.62 -12.81 -12.09
C LEU A 311 0.42 -11.59 -11.21
N ILE A 312 -0.76 -11.49 -10.55
CA ILE A 312 -1.12 -10.37 -9.67
C ILE A 312 -1.44 -10.89 -8.28
N PRO A 313 -0.48 -10.91 -7.35
CA PRO A 313 -0.77 -11.14 -5.93
C PRO A 313 -1.43 -9.88 -5.36
N ALA A 314 -2.71 -9.98 -4.96
CA ALA A 314 -3.53 -8.86 -4.49
C ALA A 314 -4.29 -9.17 -3.19
N ALA A 315 -3.85 -10.15 -2.40
CA ALA A 315 -4.47 -10.52 -1.12
C ALA A 315 -3.62 -10.12 0.09
N THR A 316 -2.57 -10.89 0.37
CA THR A 316 -1.77 -10.78 1.59
C THR A 316 -0.27 -10.68 1.28
N GLU A 317 0.48 -10.31 2.29
CA GLU A 317 1.94 -10.33 2.27
C GLU A 317 2.51 -11.76 2.26
N ASN A 318 3.77 -11.90 1.84
CA ASN A 318 4.56 -13.13 1.90
C ASN A 318 3.91 -14.36 1.23
N VAL A 319 3.19 -14.17 0.12
CA VAL A 319 2.58 -15.28 -0.66
C VAL A 319 3.55 -15.88 -1.66
N ILE A 320 4.54 -15.11 -2.12
CA ILE A 320 5.65 -15.57 -2.96
C ILE A 320 6.91 -15.59 -2.09
N THR A 321 7.40 -16.80 -1.83
CA THR A 321 8.51 -17.09 -0.93
C THR A 321 9.55 -17.96 -1.64
N SER A 322 10.71 -18.21 -1.02
CA SER A 322 11.70 -19.15 -1.53
C SER A 322 11.13 -20.55 -1.82
N LYS A 323 10.01 -20.93 -1.19
CA LYS A 323 9.39 -22.26 -1.37
C LYS A 323 8.65 -22.41 -2.71
N ASN A 324 8.15 -21.31 -3.29
CA ASN A 324 7.36 -21.36 -4.54
C ASN A 324 7.93 -20.50 -5.67
N ALA A 325 8.84 -19.57 -5.41
CA ALA A 325 9.40 -18.65 -6.41
C ALA A 325 10.00 -19.38 -7.62
N GLU A 326 10.71 -20.51 -7.41
CA GLU A 326 11.26 -21.31 -8.51
C GLU A 326 10.19 -21.86 -9.45
N ARG A 327 8.97 -22.12 -8.95
CA ARG A 327 7.85 -22.67 -9.71
C ARG A 327 7.00 -21.60 -10.40
N ILE A 328 7.18 -20.31 -10.07
CA ILE A 328 6.48 -19.19 -10.72
C ILE A 328 6.84 -19.13 -12.21
N ARG A 329 5.85 -18.98 -13.08
CA ARG A 329 5.99 -19.07 -14.55
C ARG A 329 5.41 -17.87 -15.27
N CYS A 330 5.30 -16.73 -14.63
CA CYS A 330 4.86 -15.49 -15.28
C CYS A 330 6.03 -14.74 -15.93
N LYS A 331 5.70 -13.86 -16.88
CA LYS A 331 6.63 -12.88 -17.45
C LYS A 331 6.62 -11.58 -16.66
N ILE A 332 5.45 -11.19 -16.18
CA ILE A 332 5.21 -9.99 -15.39
C ILE A 332 4.62 -10.40 -14.04
N LEU A 333 5.22 -9.93 -12.97
CA LEU A 333 4.67 -9.98 -11.62
C LEU A 333 4.26 -8.57 -11.21
N CYS A 334 2.95 -8.33 -11.04
CA CYS A 334 2.41 -7.03 -10.63
C CYS A 334 1.85 -7.10 -9.21
N GLU A 335 2.49 -6.45 -8.27
CA GLU A 335 2.20 -6.57 -6.85
C GLU A 335 1.04 -5.67 -6.39
N GLY A 336 -0.18 -6.20 -6.44
CA GLY A 336 -1.37 -5.50 -5.96
C GLY A 336 -1.50 -5.44 -4.43
N ALA A 337 -0.98 -6.43 -3.70
CA ALA A 337 -0.87 -6.43 -2.25
C ALA A 337 0.39 -5.68 -1.78
N ASN A 338 0.50 -5.38 -0.48
CA ASN A 338 1.73 -4.87 0.11
C ASN A 338 2.64 -6.05 0.48
N GLY A 339 3.92 -5.99 0.10
CA GLY A 339 4.94 -6.99 0.43
C GLY A 339 4.58 -8.45 0.08
N PRO A 340 3.98 -8.75 -1.08
CA PRO A 340 3.55 -10.11 -1.38
C PRO A 340 4.73 -11.05 -1.68
N THR A 341 5.90 -10.50 -2.01
CA THR A 341 7.12 -11.24 -2.36
C THR A 341 8.19 -11.00 -1.31
N THR A 342 8.73 -12.10 -0.76
CA THR A 342 9.86 -12.03 0.19
C THR A 342 11.16 -11.66 -0.55
N THR A 343 12.16 -11.18 0.20
CA THR A 343 13.44 -10.75 -0.37
C THR A 343 14.16 -11.87 -1.12
N ILE A 344 14.19 -13.08 -0.56
CA ILE A 344 14.80 -14.24 -1.21
C ILE A 344 14.04 -14.61 -2.50
N ALA A 345 12.71 -14.56 -2.46
CA ALA A 345 11.90 -14.81 -3.65
C ALA A 345 12.13 -13.76 -4.75
N ASP A 346 12.34 -12.50 -4.38
CA ASP A 346 12.65 -11.41 -5.32
C ASP A 346 13.96 -11.68 -6.08
N GLU A 347 15.00 -12.16 -5.39
CA GLU A 347 16.28 -12.56 -6.00
C GLU A 347 16.08 -13.71 -6.99
N ILE A 348 15.36 -14.77 -6.58
CA ILE A 348 15.04 -15.92 -7.46
C ILE A 348 14.29 -15.47 -8.72
N LEU A 349 13.31 -14.59 -8.57
CA LEU A 349 12.51 -14.09 -9.69
C LEU A 349 13.33 -13.17 -10.61
N ALA A 350 14.25 -12.40 -10.05
CA ALA A 350 15.18 -11.57 -10.81
C ALA A 350 16.12 -12.43 -11.68
N ASP A 351 16.68 -13.52 -11.13
CA ASP A 351 17.51 -14.49 -11.88
C ASP A 351 16.71 -15.14 -13.02
N LYS A 352 15.43 -15.37 -12.82
CA LYS A 352 14.48 -15.87 -13.83
C LYS A 352 14.06 -14.79 -14.83
N ARG A 353 14.52 -13.55 -14.68
CA ARG A 353 14.18 -12.39 -15.52
C ARG A 353 12.67 -12.09 -15.56
N VAL A 354 11.97 -12.31 -14.46
CA VAL A 354 10.59 -11.88 -14.30
C VAL A 354 10.56 -10.36 -14.19
N PHE A 355 9.73 -9.71 -14.99
CA PHE A 355 9.54 -8.25 -14.90
C PHE A 355 8.64 -7.93 -13.72
N ILE A 356 9.21 -7.41 -12.64
CA ILE A 356 8.47 -7.11 -11.40
C ILE A 356 8.03 -5.65 -11.42
N ILE A 357 6.73 -5.41 -11.19
CA ILE A 357 6.16 -4.11 -10.88
C ILE A 357 5.93 -4.09 -9.37
N PRO A 358 6.78 -3.37 -8.60
CA PRO A 358 6.77 -3.45 -7.15
C PRO A 358 5.52 -2.80 -6.54
N ASP A 359 5.16 -3.27 -5.37
CA ASP A 359 3.96 -2.90 -4.61
C ASP A 359 3.80 -1.38 -4.39
N ILE A 360 4.90 -0.67 -4.03
CA ILE A 360 4.86 0.78 -3.81
C ILE A 360 4.48 1.57 -5.06
N LEU A 361 4.65 1.00 -6.26
CA LEU A 361 4.17 1.54 -7.52
C LEU A 361 2.80 0.96 -7.89
N ALA A 362 2.69 -0.37 -7.98
CA ALA A 362 1.52 -1.03 -8.55
C ALA A 362 0.22 -0.70 -7.82
N ASN A 363 0.23 -0.69 -6.48
CA ASN A 363 -0.97 -0.42 -5.68
C ASN A 363 -1.13 1.05 -5.24
N ALA A 364 -0.32 1.96 -5.80
CA ALA A 364 -0.35 3.37 -5.43
C ALA A 364 -1.60 4.13 -5.94
N GLY A 365 -2.41 3.53 -6.81
CA GLY A 365 -3.64 4.16 -7.30
C GLY A 365 -4.57 4.62 -6.19
N GLY A 366 -4.66 3.84 -5.11
CA GLY A 366 -5.46 4.20 -3.94
C GLY A 366 -4.99 5.48 -3.25
N VAL A 367 -3.71 5.65 -2.98
CA VAL A 367 -3.18 6.86 -2.34
C VAL A 367 -3.21 8.06 -3.29
N THR A 368 -3.02 7.83 -4.59
CA THR A 368 -3.14 8.88 -5.62
C THR A 368 -4.57 9.44 -5.66
N THR A 369 -5.60 8.60 -5.64
CA THR A 369 -6.98 9.08 -5.57
C THR A 369 -7.32 9.70 -4.22
N SER A 370 -6.70 9.26 -3.13
CA SER A 370 -6.79 9.97 -1.84
C SER A 370 -6.18 11.38 -1.92
N TYR A 371 -5.10 11.57 -2.66
CA TYR A 371 -4.58 12.91 -2.93
C TYR A 371 -5.59 13.76 -3.72
N PHE A 372 -6.25 13.20 -4.71
CA PHE A 372 -7.32 13.91 -5.44
C PHE A 372 -8.50 14.30 -4.54
N GLU A 373 -8.92 13.43 -3.64
CA GLU A 373 -9.95 13.73 -2.65
C GLU A 373 -9.56 14.93 -1.79
N TRP A 374 -8.34 14.92 -1.24
CA TRP A 374 -7.81 16.03 -0.46
C TRP A 374 -7.74 17.35 -1.26
N VAL A 375 -7.32 17.30 -2.54
CA VAL A 375 -7.31 18.46 -3.43
C VAL A 375 -8.73 19.00 -3.64
N GLN A 376 -9.69 18.14 -3.96
CA GLN A 376 -11.10 18.51 -4.20
C GLN A 376 -11.73 19.13 -2.95
N ASP A 377 -11.49 18.55 -1.77
CA ASP A 377 -11.97 19.09 -0.50
C ASP A 377 -11.40 20.48 -0.19
N ARG A 378 -10.12 20.71 -0.51
CA ARG A 378 -9.46 22.02 -0.31
C ARG A 378 -9.93 23.07 -1.31
N MET A 379 -10.23 22.66 -2.53
CA MET A 379 -10.75 23.54 -3.59
C MET A 379 -12.24 23.82 -3.45
N GLY A 380 -13.00 22.96 -2.76
CA GLY A 380 -14.45 23.00 -2.73
C GLY A 380 -15.10 22.70 -4.09
N TYR A 381 -14.37 22.04 -5.00
CA TYR A 381 -14.85 21.67 -6.34
C TYR A 381 -14.56 20.19 -6.61
N PHE A 382 -15.62 19.44 -6.95
CA PHE A 382 -15.55 18.00 -7.11
C PHE A 382 -15.57 17.59 -8.56
N TRP A 383 -14.63 16.71 -8.93
CA TRP A 383 -14.49 16.17 -10.27
C TRP A 383 -15.45 15.02 -10.52
N THR A 384 -15.80 14.83 -11.79
CA THR A 384 -16.48 13.63 -12.25
C THR A 384 -15.58 12.39 -12.09
N GLU A 385 -16.16 11.21 -12.07
CA GLU A 385 -15.39 9.97 -12.00
C GLU A 385 -14.44 9.82 -13.20
N ALA A 386 -14.89 10.22 -14.40
CA ALA A 386 -14.06 10.20 -15.60
C ALA A 386 -12.82 11.08 -15.47
N GLU A 387 -12.95 12.28 -14.89
CA GLU A 387 -11.81 13.19 -14.64
C GLU A 387 -10.85 12.61 -13.61
N VAL A 388 -11.37 12.01 -12.52
CA VAL A 388 -10.55 11.34 -11.50
C VAL A 388 -9.77 10.19 -12.13
N ASN A 389 -10.44 9.34 -12.90
CA ASN A 389 -9.85 8.19 -13.55
C ASN A 389 -8.77 8.59 -14.57
N GLN A 390 -9.03 9.60 -15.40
CA GLN A 390 -8.04 10.10 -16.37
C GLN A 390 -6.78 10.64 -15.69
N ARG A 391 -6.95 11.40 -14.60
CA ARG A 391 -5.82 11.93 -13.83
C ARG A 391 -5.03 10.82 -13.15
N LEU A 392 -5.73 9.80 -12.65
CA LEU A 392 -5.10 8.62 -12.05
C LEU A 392 -4.28 7.86 -13.09
N ASP A 393 -4.84 7.61 -14.26
CA ASP A 393 -4.15 6.90 -15.35
C ASP A 393 -2.87 7.64 -15.74
N ASN A 394 -2.92 8.97 -15.89
CA ASN A 394 -1.76 9.78 -16.23
C ASN A 394 -0.64 9.66 -15.18
N ILE A 395 -0.96 9.83 -13.88
CA ILE A 395 0.04 9.72 -12.81
C ILE A 395 0.64 8.31 -12.74
N MET A 396 -0.18 7.26 -12.88
CA MET A 396 0.31 5.89 -12.82
C MET A 396 1.21 5.56 -14.02
N THR A 397 0.85 6.03 -15.22
CA THR A 397 1.66 5.88 -16.44
C THR A 397 3.00 6.60 -16.31
N GLU A 398 3.00 7.89 -15.91
CA GLU A 398 4.22 8.67 -15.69
C GLU A 398 5.13 8.00 -14.64
N SER A 399 4.54 7.57 -13.53
CA SER A 399 5.29 6.93 -12.45
C SER A 399 5.90 5.59 -12.86
N PHE A 400 5.21 4.82 -13.71
CA PHE A 400 5.77 3.59 -14.28
C PHE A 400 7.00 3.90 -15.13
N HIS A 401 6.91 4.87 -16.03
CA HIS A 401 8.03 5.26 -16.89
C HIS A 401 9.21 5.84 -16.11
N ASP A 402 8.92 6.62 -15.06
CA ASP A 402 9.95 7.15 -14.15
C ASP A 402 10.75 6.00 -13.50
N VAL A 403 10.06 4.99 -12.97
CA VAL A 403 10.71 3.84 -12.30
C VAL A 403 11.53 3.01 -13.30
N VAL A 404 10.98 2.71 -14.49
CA VAL A 404 11.69 1.91 -15.49
C VAL A 404 12.90 2.66 -16.05
N THR A 405 12.77 3.96 -16.29
CA THR A 405 13.89 4.82 -16.74
C THR A 405 14.97 4.87 -15.65
N TYR A 406 14.56 5.01 -14.39
CA TYR A 406 15.49 5.04 -13.27
C TYR A 406 16.22 3.68 -13.10
N ALA A 407 15.50 2.57 -13.29
CA ALA A 407 16.07 1.22 -13.29
C ALA A 407 17.16 1.05 -14.36
N ALA A 408 16.86 1.47 -15.59
CA ALA A 408 17.81 1.42 -16.71
C ALA A 408 19.05 2.31 -16.47
N THR A 409 18.84 3.53 -15.97
CA THR A 409 19.92 4.50 -15.70
C THR A 409 20.89 4.01 -14.63
N HIS A 410 20.39 3.32 -13.60
CA HIS A 410 21.22 2.86 -12.47
C HIS A 410 21.58 1.38 -12.56
N ASN A 411 21.15 0.68 -13.62
CA ASN A 411 21.39 -0.75 -13.84
C ASN A 411 20.96 -1.60 -12.62
N VAL A 412 19.72 -1.40 -12.18
CA VAL A 412 19.10 -2.13 -11.06
C VAL A 412 17.71 -2.64 -11.48
N ASN A 413 17.14 -3.60 -10.71
CA ASN A 413 15.78 -4.04 -10.95
C ASN A 413 14.74 -2.97 -10.56
N ASN A 414 13.49 -3.11 -11.02
CA ASN A 414 12.44 -2.12 -10.81
C ASN A 414 12.09 -1.90 -9.34
N ARG A 415 12.18 -2.91 -8.48
CA ARG A 415 11.93 -2.75 -7.03
C ARG A 415 12.95 -1.83 -6.40
N ILE A 416 14.23 -2.11 -6.64
CA ILE A 416 15.32 -1.27 -6.13
C ILE A 416 15.19 0.14 -6.71
N ALA A 417 14.93 0.26 -8.02
CA ALA A 417 14.73 1.54 -8.68
C ALA A 417 13.59 2.36 -8.07
N ALA A 418 12.45 1.74 -7.78
CA ALA A 418 11.31 2.41 -7.17
C ALA A 418 11.64 2.98 -5.77
N TYR A 419 12.34 2.20 -4.94
CA TYR A 419 12.84 2.69 -3.64
C TYR A 419 13.89 3.79 -3.80
N MET A 420 14.88 3.61 -4.66
CA MET A 420 15.91 4.62 -4.92
C MET A 420 15.29 5.93 -5.40
N LEU A 421 14.39 5.89 -6.39
CA LEU A 421 13.70 7.07 -6.90
C LEU A 421 12.90 7.78 -5.80
N ALA A 422 12.15 7.02 -4.99
CA ALA A 422 11.38 7.56 -3.88
C ALA A 422 12.28 8.24 -2.83
N ILE A 423 13.37 7.58 -2.44
CA ILE A 423 14.35 8.09 -1.47
C ILE A 423 15.03 9.34 -2.02
N ASP A 424 15.44 9.34 -3.28
CA ASP A 424 16.09 10.49 -3.92
C ASP A 424 15.17 11.73 -3.92
N ARG A 425 13.91 11.57 -4.28
CA ARG A 425 12.90 12.63 -4.23
C ARG A 425 12.70 13.21 -2.81
N VAL A 426 12.63 12.35 -1.80
CA VAL A 426 12.48 12.79 -0.40
C VAL A 426 13.76 13.43 0.11
N ALA A 427 14.92 12.84 -0.18
CA ALA A 427 16.23 13.37 0.19
C ALA A 427 16.49 14.75 -0.43
N TYR A 428 16.21 14.90 -1.72
CA TYR A 428 16.30 16.18 -2.41
C TYR A 428 15.46 17.26 -1.71
N THR A 429 14.19 16.95 -1.43
CA THR A 429 13.30 17.90 -0.75
C THR A 429 13.77 18.22 0.67
N THR A 430 14.26 17.23 1.41
CA THR A 430 14.82 17.41 2.76
C THR A 430 16.04 18.33 2.73
N LYS A 431 16.94 18.14 1.76
CA LYS A 431 18.11 19.02 1.57
C LYS A 431 17.71 20.46 1.24
N GLN A 432 16.72 20.64 0.35
CA GLN A 432 16.23 21.98 -0.04
C GLN A 432 15.57 22.73 1.11
N ARG A 433 14.85 22.03 1.97
CA ARG A 433 14.24 22.63 3.18
C ARG A 433 15.26 22.94 4.27
N GLY A 434 16.39 22.27 4.25
CA GLY A 434 17.39 22.31 5.31
C GLY A 434 16.97 21.55 6.56
N ILE A 435 17.92 21.36 7.45
CA ILE A 435 17.68 20.77 8.79
C ILE A 435 17.69 21.92 9.78
N TYR A 436 16.51 22.18 10.36
CA TYR A 436 16.39 23.19 11.43
C TYR A 436 17.08 22.66 12.69
N ALA A 437 18.03 23.41 13.21
CA ALA A 437 18.82 23.11 14.41
C ALA A 437 18.50 24.09 15.54
#